data_b22c0f4a5f52e097a72e83438a6264ca
#
_entry.id   b22c0f4a5f52e097a72e83438a6264ca
#
_cell.length_a   1.000
_cell.length_b   1.000
_cell.length_c   1.000
_cell.angle_alpha   90.00
_cell.angle_beta   90.00
_cell.angle_gamma   90.00
#
_symmetry.space_group_name_H-M   'P 1'
#
loop_
_entity.id
_entity.type
_entity.pdbx_description
1 polymer ?
#
loop_
_entity_poly.entity_id
_entity_poly.type
_entity_poly.pdbx_seq_one_letter_code
_entity_poly.pdbx_strand_id
1 'polypeptide(L)'
;MLMKRLNRVRALFGFLRLHRHELFDEAFQEQLESMYRETGAGEEPHPPALLCMVVLLQGYVGASDAEAVELSLVDLRWQMVLDCLGATTPPFSQGGLQAFRERMIAHEMDRVLLDRTVALVRSGAMSESERRSVSKALRAAIDSRPLAGAGKVEDTINLLGHAARCIVQLVSKLTERDPEEICRKAGIPLLLAPSIKAGLDIDWSHPKQKAMAVEVVERQVLVAALGRSSLG
;
A
#
# COMPACT_ATOMS: atom_id res chain seq x y z
N MET A 1 11.46 -1.13 -31.43
CA MET A 1 10.38 -0.43 -32.16
C MET A 1 9.11 -0.20 -31.33
N LEU A 2 8.76 -1.05 -30.37
CA LEU A 2 7.62 -0.89 -29.44
C LEU A 2 7.75 0.37 -28.55
N MET A 3 8.92 0.67 -28.03
CA MET A 3 9.20 1.81 -27.12
C MET A 3 8.84 3.19 -27.67
N LYS A 4 8.99 3.42 -29.00
CA LYS A 4 8.68 4.72 -29.64
C LYS A 4 7.18 5.03 -29.77
N ARG A 5 6.29 4.06 -29.55
CA ARG A 5 4.83 4.20 -29.66
C ARG A 5 4.12 4.39 -28.32
N LEU A 6 4.90 4.41 -27.22
CA LEU A 6 4.34 4.46 -25.88
C LEU A 6 4.19 5.91 -25.40
N ASN A 7 3.07 6.55 -25.71
CA ASN A 7 2.71 7.89 -25.24
C ASN A 7 2.50 7.96 -23.71
N ARG A 8 2.62 9.13 -23.14
CA ARG A 8 2.60 9.64 -21.75
C ARG A 8 2.28 8.67 -20.60
N VAL A 9 1.29 7.80 -20.71
CA VAL A 9 0.89 6.80 -19.68
C VAL A 9 1.92 5.66 -19.56
N ARG A 10 2.86 5.60 -20.50
CA ARG A 10 3.78 4.47 -20.71
C ARG A 10 5.23 4.82 -20.38
N ALA A 11 5.50 6.06 -20.01
CA ALA A 11 6.86 6.52 -19.70
C ALA A 11 7.46 5.72 -18.53
N LEU A 12 6.66 5.39 -17.49
CA LEU A 12 7.13 4.60 -16.37
C LEU A 12 7.51 3.17 -16.78
N PHE A 13 6.72 2.51 -17.62
CA PHE A 13 7.05 1.15 -18.10
C PHE A 13 8.37 1.13 -18.88
N GLY A 14 8.56 2.12 -19.76
CA GLY A 14 9.82 2.29 -20.50
C GLY A 14 10.99 2.57 -19.57
N PHE A 15 10.81 3.48 -18.61
CA PHE A 15 11.79 3.81 -17.60
C PHE A 15 12.20 2.57 -16.79
N LEU A 16 11.26 1.87 -16.19
CA LEU A 16 11.53 0.68 -15.39
C LEU A 16 12.25 -0.41 -16.21
N ARG A 17 11.85 -0.61 -17.47
CA ARG A 17 12.53 -1.58 -18.34
C ARG A 17 13.97 -1.19 -18.66
N LEU A 18 14.24 0.08 -18.92
CA LEU A 18 15.57 0.57 -19.29
C LEU A 18 16.53 0.59 -18.10
N HIS A 19 16.02 0.98 -16.94
CA HIS A 19 16.86 1.22 -15.77
C HIS A 19 16.74 0.13 -14.69
N ARG A 20 16.21 -1.05 -15.04
CA ARG A 20 16.06 -2.15 -14.08
C ARG A 20 17.38 -2.54 -13.40
N HIS A 21 18.49 -2.58 -14.16
CA HIS A 21 19.81 -2.95 -13.64
C HIS A 21 20.42 -1.90 -12.73
N GLU A 22 20.10 -0.63 -12.96
CA GLU A 22 20.51 0.48 -12.09
C GLU A 22 19.65 0.53 -10.81
N LEU A 23 18.37 0.20 -10.93
CA LEU A 23 17.44 0.17 -9.79
C LEU A 23 17.72 -1.04 -8.88
N PHE A 24 18.04 -2.19 -9.48
CA PHE A 24 18.32 -3.46 -8.80
C PHE A 24 19.78 -3.88 -9.08
N ASP A 25 20.73 -3.06 -8.59
CA ASP A 25 22.14 -3.44 -8.58
C ASP A 25 22.39 -4.59 -7.61
N GLU A 26 23.56 -5.20 -7.69
CA GLU A 26 23.95 -6.37 -6.91
C GLU A 26 23.79 -6.14 -5.41
N ALA A 27 24.27 -4.98 -4.91
CA ALA A 27 24.16 -4.62 -3.49
C ALA A 27 22.71 -4.51 -3.00
N PHE A 28 21.80 -4.00 -3.82
CA PHE A 28 20.39 -3.93 -3.46
C PHE A 28 19.71 -5.30 -3.54
N GLN A 29 20.07 -6.13 -4.49
CA GLN A 29 19.56 -7.51 -4.57
C GLN A 29 19.97 -8.31 -3.32
N GLU A 30 21.23 -8.23 -2.89
CA GLU A 30 21.70 -8.85 -1.64
C GLU A 30 20.88 -8.38 -0.41
N GLN A 31 20.58 -7.08 -0.33
CA GLN A 31 19.73 -6.55 0.74
C GLN A 31 18.32 -7.13 0.69
N LEU A 32 17.72 -7.25 -0.50
CA LEU A 32 16.40 -7.85 -0.67
C LEU A 32 16.40 -9.35 -0.32
N GLU A 33 17.45 -10.07 -0.68
CA GLU A 33 17.62 -11.49 -0.36
C GLU A 33 17.78 -11.71 1.14
N SER A 34 18.46 -10.81 1.84
CA SER A 34 18.64 -10.87 3.30
C SER A 34 17.34 -10.84 4.10
N MET A 35 16.21 -10.41 3.50
CA MET A 35 14.89 -10.49 4.12
C MET A 35 14.37 -11.93 4.22
N TYR A 36 14.98 -12.87 3.53
CA TYR A 36 14.57 -14.28 3.52
C TYR A 36 15.46 -15.10 4.45
N ARG A 37 14.85 -16.06 5.14
CA ARG A 37 15.61 -17.01 5.95
C ARG A 37 16.12 -18.14 5.07
N GLU A 38 17.36 -18.50 5.21
CA GLU A 38 17.91 -19.72 4.60
C GLU A 38 17.39 -20.96 5.38
N THR A 39 16.19 -21.38 5.08
CA THR A 39 15.61 -22.55 5.77
C THR A 39 15.87 -23.87 5.05
N GLY A 40 16.26 -23.83 3.77
CA GLY A 40 16.44 -25.01 2.91
C GLY A 40 15.17 -25.85 2.73
N ALA A 41 14.05 -25.40 3.26
CA ALA A 41 12.76 -26.07 3.22
C ALA A 41 11.69 -25.17 2.58
N GLY A 42 10.88 -25.73 1.70
CA GLY A 42 9.81 -25.02 1.01
C GLY A 42 10.10 -24.76 -0.46
N GLU A 43 9.16 -24.09 -1.12
CA GLU A 43 9.31 -23.65 -2.51
C GLU A 43 10.33 -22.50 -2.59
N GLU A 44 11.14 -22.50 -3.65
CA GLU A 44 12.11 -21.43 -3.89
C GLU A 44 11.37 -20.07 -4.01
N PRO A 45 11.82 -19.04 -3.28
CA PRO A 45 11.15 -17.75 -3.32
C PRO A 45 11.25 -17.11 -4.69
N HIS A 46 10.19 -16.45 -5.12
CA HIS A 46 10.25 -15.63 -6.33
C HIS A 46 11.35 -14.57 -6.20
N PRO A 47 12.04 -14.23 -7.30
CA PRO A 47 13.10 -13.23 -7.29
C PRO A 47 12.61 -11.91 -6.66
N PRO A 48 13.23 -11.42 -5.58
CA PRO A 48 12.77 -10.21 -4.88
C PRO A 48 12.69 -8.97 -5.77
N ALA A 49 13.63 -8.82 -6.70
CA ALA A 49 13.65 -7.74 -7.68
C ALA A 49 12.41 -7.74 -8.59
N LEU A 50 11.92 -8.93 -9.00
CA LEU A 50 10.69 -9.06 -9.76
C LEU A 50 9.49 -8.58 -8.94
N LEU A 51 9.38 -9.01 -7.69
CA LEU A 51 8.28 -8.60 -6.80
C LEU A 51 8.32 -7.11 -6.48
N CYS A 52 9.49 -6.50 -6.32
CA CYS A 52 9.65 -5.05 -6.22
C CYS A 52 9.10 -4.33 -7.46
N MET A 53 9.40 -4.84 -8.67
CA MET A 53 8.86 -4.28 -9.91
C MET A 53 7.34 -4.37 -9.96
N VAL A 54 6.75 -5.49 -9.50
CA VAL A 54 5.30 -5.65 -9.38
C VAL A 54 4.71 -4.60 -8.45
N VAL A 55 5.31 -4.37 -7.27
CA VAL A 55 4.87 -3.36 -6.31
C VAL A 55 4.89 -1.95 -6.91
N LEU A 56 5.94 -1.60 -7.66
CA LEU A 56 6.03 -0.31 -8.35
C LEU A 56 4.93 -0.16 -9.42
N LEU A 57 4.69 -1.22 -10.21
CA LEU A 57 3.64 -1.23 -11.23
C LEU A 57 2.24 -1.15 -10.61
N GLN A 58 1.99 -1.87 -9.53
CA GLN A 58 0.73 -1.80 -8.78
C GLN A 58 0.45 -0.38 -8.27
N GLY A 59 1.44 0.24 -7.62
CA GLY A 59 1.31 1.61 -7.13
C GLY A 59 1.02 2.62 -8.25
N TYR A 60 1.57 2.39 -9.44
CA TYR A 60 1.34 3.26 -10.59
C TYR A 60 -0.04 3.09 -11.22
N VAL A 61 -0.51 1.85 -11.35
CA VAL A 61 -1.78 1.52 -12.02
C VAL A 61 -2.95 1.57 -11.04
N GLY A 62 -2.70 1.40 -9.75
CA GLY A 62 -3.72 1.22 -8.72
C GLY A 62 -4.32 -0.18 -8.72
N ALA A 63 -3.54 -1.19 -9.17
CA ALA A 63 -4.01 -2.56 -9.27
C ALA A 63 -3.97 -3.29 -7.92
N SER A 64 -5.00 -4.11 -7.66
CA SER A 64 -5.00 -5.09 -6.56
C SER A 64 -4.02 -6.24 -6.83
N ASP A 65 -3.79 -7.10 -5.85
CA ASP A 65 -2.91 -8.26 -6.01
C ASP A 65 -3.44 -9.26 -7.05
N ALA A 66 -4.74 -9.48 -7.06
CA ALA A 66 -5.37 -10.34 -8.05
C ALA A 66 -5.22 -9.76 -9.45
N GLU A 67 -5.49 -8.46 -9.63
CA GLU A 67 -5.31 -7.77 -10.90
C GLU A 67 -3.85 -7.74 -11.35
N ALA A 68 -2.89 -7.63 -10.43
CA ALA A 68 -1.47 -7.67 -10.77
C ALA A 68 -1.06 -9.04 -11.34
N VAL A 69 -1.58 -10.13 -10.78
CA VAL A 69 -1.39 -11.48 -11.31
C VAL A 69 -1.98 -11.58 -12.72
N GLU A 70 -3.21 -11.12 -12.93
CA GLU A 70 -3.85 -11.11 -14.26
C GLU A 70 -3.08 -10.25 -15.25
N LEU A 71 -2.69 -9.03 -14.88
CA LEU A 71 -1.93 -8.10 -15.72
C LEU A 71 -0.57 -8.68 -16.14
N SER A 72 0.06 -9.49 -15.29
CA SER A 72 1.29 -10.18 -15.64
C SER A 72 1.15 -11.18 -16.79
N LEU A 73 -0.07 -11.66 -17.04
CA LEU A 73 -0.41 -12.59 -18.13
C LEU A 73 -0.95 -11.90 -19.38
N VAL A 74 -1.78 -10.85 -19.19
CA VAL A 74 -2.55 -10.28 -20.31
C VAL A 74 -1.99 -8.95 -20.82
N ASP A 75 -1.21 -8.23 -20.03
CA ASP A 75 -0.66 -6.93 -20.43
C ASP A 75 0.81 -7.05 -20.85
N LEU A 76 1.06 -6.93 -22.14
CA LEU A 76 2.41 -6.97 -22.72
C LEU A 76 3.39 -5.95 -22.10
N ARG A 77 2.88 -4.83 -21.55
CA ARG A 77 3.72 -3.83 -20.89
C ARG A 77 4.25 -4.36 -19.55
N TRP A 78 3.37 -5.02 -18.78
CA TRP A 78 3.76 -5.72 -17.57
C TRP A 78 4.76 -6.81 -17.87
N GLN A 79 4.45 -7.67 -18.83
CA GLN A 79 5.35 -8.76 -19.24
C GLN A 79 6.73 -8.24 -19.67
N MET A 80 6.77 -7.11 -20.40
CA MET A 80 8.02 -6.49 -20.82
C MET A 80 8.85 -6.00 -19.63
N VAL A 81 8.24 -5.36 -18.65
CA VAL A 81 8.92 -4.85 -17.46
C VAL A 81 9.38 -5.99 -16.56
N LEU A 82 8.55 -7.01 -16.39
CA LEU A 82 8.83 -8.18 -15.55
C LEU A 82 9.76 -9.20 -16.23
N ASP A 83 10.12 -8.97 -17.52
CA ASP A 83 10.95 -9.87 -18.32
C ASP A 83 10.36 -11.26 -18.52
N CYS A 84 9.03 -11.34 -18.63
CA CYS A 84 8.27 -12.57 -18.81
C CYS A 84 7.41 -12.56 -20.07
N LEU A 85 7.89 -11.98 -21.18
CA LEU A 85 7.15 -11.90 -22.43
C LEU A 85 6.73 -13.28 -22.93
N GLY A 86 5.44 -13.45 -23.18
CA GLY A 86 4.87 -14.72 -23.67
C GLY A 86 4.65 -15.75 -22.56
N ALA A 87 4.77 -15.38 -21.28
CA ALA A 87 4.46 -16.27 -20.17
C ALA A 87 3.00 -16.75 -20.24
N THR A 88 2.82 -18.04 -20.05
CA THR A 88 1.50 -18.70 -20.00
C THR A 88 1.04 -18.96 -18.58
N THR A 89 1.94 -18.80 -17.61
CA THR A 89 1.69 -18.91 -16.17
C THR A 89 2.18 -17.64 -15.48
N PRO A 90 1.50 -17.19 -14.41
CA PRO A 90 1.94 -16.01 -13.67
C PRO A 90 3.34 -16.22 -13.09
N PRO A 91 4.25 -15.23 -13.20
CA PRO A 91 5.60 -15.31 -12.63
C PRO A 91 5.62 -15.15 -11.10
N PHE A 92 4.49 -14.92 -10.48
CA PHE A 92 4.29 -14.82 -9.03
C PHE A 92 2.84 -15.13 -8.66
N SER A 93 2.60 -15.46 -7.40
CA SER A 93 1.26 -15.68 -6.85
C SER A 93 0.80 -14.48 -5.99
N GLN A 94 -0.51 -14.35 -5.80
CA GLN A 94 -1.08 -13.33 -4.91
C GLN A 94 -0.56 -13.49 -3.48
N GLY A 95 -0.51 -14.72 -2.95
CA GLY A 95 0.01 -14.99 -1.61
C GLY A 95 1.50 -14.69 -1.48
N GLY A 96 2.30 -15.01 -2.50
CA GLY A 96 3.73 -14.70 -2.56
C GLY A 96 3.98 -13.17 -2.56
N LEU A 97 3.16 -12.42 -3.31
CA LEU A 97 3.25 -10.95 -3.35
C LEU A 97 2.86 -10.31 -2.01
N GLN A 98 1.81 -10.81 -1.35
CA GLN A 98 1.42 -10.35 -0.03
C GLN A 98 2.53 -10.60 1.00
N ALA A 99 3.04 -11.82 1.09
CA ALA A 99 4.11 -12.19 2.02
C ALA A 99 5.40 -11.38 1.76
N PHE A 100 5.69 -11.07 0.49
CA PHE A 100 6.81 -10.20 0.13
C PHE A 100 6.64 -8.78 0.68
N ARG A 101 5.46 -8.17 0.52
CA ARG A 101 5.19 -6.82 1.06
C ARG A 101 5.29 -6.76 2.57
N GLU A 102 4.81 -7.77 3.27
CA GLU A 102 4.94 -7.86 4.72
C GLU A 102 6.42 -7.85 5.14
N ARG A 103 7.27 -8.60 4.42
CA ARG A 103 8.73 -8.56 4.64
C ARG A 103 9.35 -7.20 4.31
N MET A 104 8.98 -6.61 3.16
CA MET A 104 9.45 -5.27 2.77
C MET A 104 9.18 -4.23 3.87
N ILE A 105 7.97 -4.24 4.45
CA ILE A 105 7.59 -3.33 5.53
C ILE A 105 8.36 -3.65 6.81
N ALA A 106 8.48 -4.93 7.19
CA ALA A 106 9.18 -5.36 8.39
C ALA A 106 10.67 -4.97 8.39
N HIS A 107 11.29 -4.92 7.22
CA HIS A 107 12.69 -4.56 7.02
C HIS A 107 12.90 -3.12 6.50
N GLU A 108 11.86 -2.30 6.44
CA GLU A 108 11.86 -0.92 5.91
C GLU A 108 12.37 -0.78 4.47
N MET A 109 12.39 -1.88 3.72
CA MET A 109 12.90 -1.92 2.35
C MET A 109 11.97 -1.24 1.34
N ASP A 110 10.71 -1.00 1.69
CA ASP A 110 9.76 -0.20 0.93
C ASP A 110 10.23 1.25 0.77
N ARG A 111 10.83 1.83 1.82
CA ARG A 111 11.43 3.17 1.79
C ARG A 111 12.68 3.19 0.93
N VAL A 112 13.54 2.19 1.09
CA VAL A 112 14.77 2.06 0.30
C VAL A 112 14.44 1.97 -1.19
N LEU A 113 13.46 1.14 -1.59
CA LEU A 113 13.00 1.02 -2.97
C LEU A 113 12.49 2.35 -3.52
N LEU A 114 11.71 3.07 -2.73
CA LEU A 114 11.18 4.37 -3.11
C LEU A 114 12.30 5.39 -3.32
N ASP A 115 13.22 5.51 -2.35
CA ASP A 115 14.33 6.47 -2.41
C ASP A 115 15.23 6.19 -3.60
N ARG A 116 15.57 4.92 -3.89
CA ARG A 116 16.33 4.52 -5.07
C ARG A 116 15.61 4.89 -6.36
N THR A 117 14.30 4.64 -6.44
CA THR A 117 13.50 4.97 -7.63
C THR A 117 13.47 6.48 -7.86
N VAL A 118 13.30 7.28 -6.80
CA VAL A 118 13.31 8.75 -6.87
C VAL A 118 14.70 9.27 -7.24
N ALA A 119 15.76 8.72 -6.65
CA ALA A 119 17.14 9.10 -6.96
C ALA A 119 17.46 8.84 -8.44
N LEU A 120 17.06 7.68 -8.96
CA LEU A 120 17.26 7.32 -10.36
C LEU A 120 16.51 8.27 -11.32
N VAL A 121 15.27 8.66 -11.00
CA VAL A 121 14.52 9.67 -11.77
C VAL A 121 15.21 11.03 -11.75
N ARG A 122 15.87 11.40 -10.65
CA ARG A 122 16.58 12.67 -10.48
C ARG A 122 17.95 12.71 -11.14
N SER A 123 18.60 11.58 -11.37
CA SER A 123 19.98 11.48 -11.87
C SER A 123 20.21 11.98 -13.30
N GLY A 124 19.16 12.39 -14.01
CA GLY A 124 19.28 13.01 -15.34
C GLY A 124 19.24 12.02 -16.51
N ALA A 125 19.05 10.75 -16.26
CA ALA A 125 18.90 9.72 -17.30
C ALA A 125 17.66 9.89 -18.20
N MET A 126 16.78 10.84 -17.85
CA MET A 126 15.51 11.11 -18.53
C MET A 126 15.44 12.52 -19.08
N SER A 127 14.72 12.69 -20.19
CA SER A 127 14.34 14.01 -20.70
C SER A 127 13.42 14.74 -19.70
N GLU A 128 13.38 16.07 -19.75
CA GLU A 128 12.55 16.88 -18.84
C GLU A 128 11.07 16.51 -18.91
N SER A 129 10.54 16.15 -20.09
CA SER A 129 9.15 15.73 -20.26
C SER A 129 8.86 14.37 -19.65
N GLU A 130 9.78 13.42 -19.77
CA GLU A 130 9.70 12.09 -19.16
C GLU A 130 9.81 12.21 -17.65
N ARG A 131 10.73 13.01 -17.14
CA ARG A 131 10.92 13.27 -15.71
C ARG A 131 9.65 13.81 -15.06
N ARG A 132 8.96 14.79 -15.68
CA ARG A 132 7.68 15.30 -15.19
C ARG A 132 6.61 14.23 -15.16
N SER A 133 6.53 13.39 -16.19
CA SER A 133 5.53 12.31 -16.27
C SER A 133 5.76 11.24 -15.21
N VAL A 134 7.00 10.78 -15.05
CA VAL A 134 7.37 9.76 -14.04
C VAL A 134 7.26 10.31 -12.63
N SER A 135 7.71 11.55 -12.37
CA SER A 135 7.58 12.22 -11.07
C SER A 135 6.12 12.35 -10.65
N LYS A 136 5.22 12.68 -11.58
CA LYS A 136 3.78 12.74 -11.30
C LYS A 136 3.22 11.34 -10.99
N ALA A 137 3.65 10.32 -11.73
CA ALA A 137 3.25 8.94 -11.51
C ALA A 137 3.74 8.41 -10.16
N LEU A 138 5.00 8.68 -9.79
CA LEU A 138 5.56 8.30 -8.49
C LEU A 138 4.88 9.05 -7.34
N ARG A 139 4.53 10.33 -7.49
CA ARG A 139 3.74 11.06 -6.49
C ARG A 139 2.38 10.41 -6.31
N ALA A 140 1.68 10.07 -7.40
CA ALA A 140 0.42 9.36 -7.30
C ALA A 140 0.58 8.00 -6.62
N ALA A 141 1.65 7.26 -6.89
CA ALA A 141 1.96 5.99 -6.22
C ALA A 141 2.31 6.16 -4.74
N ILE A 142 2.89 7.30 -4.34
CA ILE A 142 3.20 7.63 -2.94
C ILE A 142 1.95 8.13 -2.21
N ASP A 143 1.16 9.01 -2.84
CA ASP A 143 -0.08 9.55 -2.26
C ASP A 143 -1.18 8.49 -2.22
N SER A 144 -1.20 7.61 -3.20
CA SER A 144 -2.00 6.39 -3.22
C SER A 144 -1.27 5.23 -2.55
N ARG A 145 -0.17 5.52 -1.79
CA ARG A 145 0.38 4.50 -0.90
C ARG A 145 -0.83 3.89 -0.21
N PRO A 146 -1.26 2.72 -0.67
CA PRO A 146 -2.35 2.12 0.02
C PRO A 146 -1.85 1.95 1.43
N LEU A 147 -2.60 2.43 2.36
CA LEU A 147 -2.74 1.80 3.64
C LEU A 147 -3.22 0.35 3.43
N ALA A 148 -2.91 -0.21 2.33
CA ALA A 148 -3.10 -1.54 1.85
C ALA A 148 -1.90 -2.40 2.15
N GLY A 149 -1.60 -2.52 3.40
CA GLY A 149 -1.27 -3.81 3.92
C GLY A 149 -2.60 -4.54 3.98
N ALA A 150 -2.72 -5.63 3.29
CA ALA A 150 -3.82 -6.57 3.27
C ALA A 150 -4.91 -6.29 2.22
N GLY A 151 -5.21 -7.30 1.47
CA GLY A 151 -6.31 -7.46 0.55
C GLY A 151 -7.72 -7.39 1.13
N LYS A 152 -7.97 -6.40 1.98
CA LYS A 152 -9.26 -5.79 2.25
C LYS A 152 -8.97 -4.29 2.26
N VAL A 153 -9.50 -3.59 1.28
CA VAL A 153 -9.73 -2.17 1.41
C VAL A 153 -10.60 -2.05 2.66
N GLU A 154 -9.98 -1.74 3.78
CA GLU A 154 -10.71 -1.37 4.97
C GLU A 154 -11.47 -0.13 4.55
N ASP A 155 -12.79 -0.19 4.51
CA ASP A 155 -13.54 0.97 4.05
C ASP A 155 -13.25 2.14 4.98
N THR A 156 -13.43 3.33 4.45
CA THR A 156 -13.12 4.59 5.12
C THR A 156 -13.64 4.65 6.57
N ILE A 157 -14.76 4.01 6.85
CA ILE A 157 -15.40 3.98 8.18
C ILE A 157 -14.57 3.15 9.18
N ASN A 158 -14.14 1.97 8.78
CA ASN A 158 -13.29 1.12 9.62
C ASN A 158 -11.90 1.73 9.80
N LEU A 159 -11.34 2.36 8.75
CA LEU A 159 -10.06 3.06 8.81
C LEU A 159 -10.09 4.22 9.80
N LEU A 160 -11.15 5.06 9.76
CA LEU A 160 -11.35 6.15 10.71
C LEU A 160 -11.51 5.61 12.14
N GLY A 161 -12.28 4.55 12.32
CA GLY A 161 -12.45 3.90 13.61
C GLY A 161 -11.12 3.31 14.14
N HIS A 162 -10.30 2.75 13.28
CA HIS A 162 -8.98 2.25 13.66
C HIS A 162 -8.06 3.38 14.12
N ALA A 163 -8.00 4.47 13.37
CA ALA A 163 -7.23 5.66 13.75
C ALA A 163 -7.67 6.21 15.11
N ALA A 164 -8.98 6.31 15.34
CA ALA A 164 -9.51 6.77 16.63
C ALA A 164 -9.15 5.83 17.79
N ARG A 165 -9.18 4.51 17.58
CA ARG A 165 -8.74 3.53 18.58
C ARG A 165 -7.26 3.68 18.92
N CYS A 166 -6.39 3.95 17.94
CA CYS A 166 -4.98 4.22 18.19
C CYS A 166 -4.79 5.44 19.10
N ILE A 167 -5.59 6.51 18.90
CA ILE A 167 -5.57 7.69 19.76
C ILE A 167 -6.00 7.33 21.19
N VAL A 168 -7.10 6.58 21.35
CA VAL A 168 -7.56 6.12 22.67
C VAL A 168 -6.49 5.28 23.38
N GLN A 169 -5.83 4.37 22.67
CA GLN A 169 -4.75 3.57 23.23
C GLN A 169 -3.55 4.42 23.66
N LEU A 170 -3.21 5.45 22.88
CA LEU A 170 -2.15 6.38 23.25
C LEU A 170 -2.50 7.15 24.51
N VAL A 171 -3.72 7.68 24.60
CA VAL A 171 -4.22 8.39 25.79
C VAL A 171 -4.25 7.46 27.00
N SER A 172 -4.69 6.21 26.83
CA SER A 172 -4.66 5.18 27.87
C SER A 172 -3.27 4.98 28.44
N LYS A 173 -2.26 4.83 27.57
CA LYS A 173 -0.86 4.70 27.99
C LYS A 173 -0.32 5.95 28.73
N LEU A 174 -0.69 7.13 28.26
CA LEU A 174 -0.22 8.40 28.85
C LEU A 174 -0.91 8.72 30.19
N THR A 175 -2.14 8.28 30.38
CA THR A 175 -2.93 8.57 31.58
C THR A 175 -3.04 7.41 32.56
N GLU A 176 -2.46 6.25 32.20
CA GLU A 176 -2.56 4.98 32.95
C GLU A 176 -4.00 4.56 33.26
N ARG A 177 -4.95 4.91 32.35
CA ARG A 177 -6.37 4.60 32.49
C ARG A 177 -6.79 3.53 31.49
N ASP A 178 -7.80 2.77 31.86
CA ASP A 178 -8.39 1.75 30.99
C ASP A 178 -9.02 2.39 29.74
N PRO A 179 -8.72 1.88 28.53
CA PRO A 179 -9.32 2.33 27.28
C PRO A 179 -10.85 2.32 27.29
N GLU A 180 -11.45 1.33 27.95
CA GLU A 180 -12.92 1.24 28.08
C GLU A 180 -13.49 2.40 28.91
N GLU A 181 -12.83 2.75 30.01
CA GLU A 181 -13.21 3.88 30.85
C GLU A 181 -13.11 5.20 30.07
N ILE A 182 -12.03 5.35 29.30
CA ILE A 182 -11.83 6.54 28.46
C ILE A 182 -12.94 6.67 27.44
N CYS A 183 -13.24 5.59 26.69
CA CYS A 183 -14.29 5.59 25.68
C CYS A 183 -15.67 5.89 26.30
N ARG A 184 -15.96 5.35 27.46
CA ARG A 184 -17.25 5.57 28.17
C ARG A 184 -17.39 7.01 28.63
N LYS A 185 -16.34 7.58 29.25
CA LYS A 185 -16.34 8.99 29.72
C LYS A 185 -16.39 9.98 28.57
N ALA A 186 -15.72 9.67 27.45
CA ALA A 186 -15.73 10.52 26.26
C ALA A 186 -17.03 10.39 25.41
N GLY A 187 -17.92 9.45 25.74
CA GLY A 187 -19.14 9.21 24.95
C GLY A 187 -18.89 8.64 23.56
N ILE A 188 -17.85 7.82 23.41
CA ILE A 188 -17.44 7.20 22.15
C ILE A 188 -17.48 5.65 22.20
N PRO A 189 -18.61 5.05 22.64
CA PRO A 189 -18.68 3.62 22.89
C PRO A 189 -18.54 2.77 21.61
N LEU A 190 -18.79 3.34 20.44
CA LEU A 190 -18.67 2.65 19.16
C LEU A 190 -17.23 2.17 18.90
N LEU A 191 -16.23 2.85 19.47
CA LEU A 191 -14.83 2.45 19.35
C LEU A 191 -14.49 1.17 20.12
N LEU A 192 -15.33 0.73 21.04
CA LEU A 192 -15.20 -0.53 21.76
C LEU A 192 -15.76 -1.73 20.99
N ALA A 193 -16.57 -1.50 19.94
CA ALA A 193 -17.13 -2.58 19.14
C ALA A 193 -16.02 -3.32 18.36
N PRO A 194 -16.13 -4.63 18.15
CA PRO A 194 -15.12 -5.39 17.35
C PRO A 194 -14.93 -4.84 15.95
N SER A 195 -16.00 -4.35 15.34
CA SER A 195 -16.02 -3.62 14.07
C SER A 195 -16.95 -2.43 14.20
N ILE A 196 -16.53 -1.27 13.66
CA ILE A 196 -17.37 -0.06 13.64
C ILE A 196 -18.67 -0.33 12.88
N LYS A 197 -18.59 -1.03 11.74
CA LYS A 197 -19.76 -1.39 10.96
C LYS A 197 -20.75 -2.28 11.71
N ALA A 198 -20.25 -3.27 12.44
CA ALA A 198 -21.09 -4.15 13.24
C ALA A 198 -21.73 -3.40 14.42
N GLY A 199 -21.06 -2.39 14.95
CA GLY A 199 -21.56 -1.56 16.04
C GLY A 199 -22.62 -0.54 15.64
N LEU A 200 -22.78 -0.27 14.34
CA LEU A 200 -23.72 0.75 13.84
C LEU A 200 -25.13 0.22 13.55
N ASP A 201 -25.31 -1.10 13.49
CA ASP A 201 -26.63 -1.75 13.25
C ASP A 201 -27.50 -1.06 12.18
N ILE A 202 -26.96 -0.83 11.00
CA ILE A 202 -27.63 -0.13 9.89
C ILE A 202 -27.65 -0.99 8.62
N ASP A 203 -28.59 -0.70 7.73
CA ASP A 203 -28.60 -1.24 6.38
C ASP A 203 -27.59 -0.51 5.48
N TRP A 204 -26.46 -1.20 5.21
CA TRP A 204 -25.37 -0.68 4.39
C TRP A 204 -25.69 -0.56 2.90
N SER A 205 -26.83 -1.10 2.45
CA SER A 205 -27.30 -0.91 1.08
C SER A 205 -28.04 0.43 0.92
N HIS A 206 -28.50 1.04 2.02
CA HIS A 206 -29.33 2.24 1.99
C HIS A 206 -28.50 3.54 2.04
N PRO A 207 -28.51 4.41 1.00
CA PRO A 207 -27.63 5.60 0.92
C PRO A 207 -27.76 6.59 2.07
N LYS A 208 -28.98 6.82 2.56
CA LYS A 208 -29.23 7.75 3.68
C LYS A 208 -28.66 7.22 5.00
N GLN A 209 -28.77 5.92 5.26
CA GLN A 209 -28.21 5.31 6.46
C GLN A 209 -26.68 5.31 6.44
N LYS A 210 -26.07 5.12 5.27
CA LYS A 210 -24.62 5.29 5.08
C LYS A 210 -24.16 6.71 5.44
N ALA A 211 -24.85 7.73 4.97
CA ALA A 211 -24.51 9.11 5.26
C ALA A 211 -24.58 9.40 6.77
N MET A 212 -25.64 8.96 7.45
CA MET A 212 -25.77 9.08 8.92
C MET A 212 -24.65 8.33 9.65
N ALA A 213 -24.28 7.15 9.18
CA ALA A 213 -23.21 6.38 9.78
C ALA A 213 -21.85 7.10 9.70
N VAL A 214 -21.54 7.72 8.56
CA VAL A 214 -20.33 8.53 8.40
C VAL A 214 -20.30 9.68 9.39
N GLU A 215 -21.41 10.40 9.54
CA GLU A 215 -21.55 11.52 10.50
C GLU A 215 -21.32 11.07 11.96
N VAL A 216 -21.89 9.92 12.35
CA VAL A 216 -21.71 9.35 13.69
C VAL A 216 -20.24 8.98 13.93
N VAL A 217 -19.60 8.31 12.98
CA VAL A 217 -18.18 7.93 13.09
C VAL A 217 -17.29 9.15 13.13
N GLU A 218 -17.49 10.11 12.23
CA GLU A 218 -16.74 11.36 12.18
C GLU A 218 -16.82 12.12 13.50
N ARG A 219 -18.00 12.23 14.09
CA ARG A 219 -18.19 12.84 15.42
C ARG A 219 -17.38 12.14 16.49
N GLN A 220 -17.38 10.81 16.54
CA GLN A 220 -16.63 10.05 17.55
C GLN A 220 -15.13 10.15 17.34
N VAL A 221 -14.65 10.15 16.08
CA VAL A 221 -13.25 10.37 15.75
C VAL A 221 -12.80 11.77 16.20
N LEU A 222 -13.59 12.81 15.93
CA LEU A 222 -13.30 14.17 16.35
C LEU A 222 -13.25 14.30 17.88
N VAL A 223 -14.15 13.66 18.61
CA VAL A 223 -14.12 13.64 20.09
C VAL A 223 -12.85 12.96 20.59
N ALA A 224 -12.46 11.83 20.00
CA ALA A 224 -11.23 11.14 20.34
C ALA A 224 -9.97 11.99 20.06
N ALA A 225 -9.97 12.71 18.93
CA ALA A 225 -8.83 13.53 18.50
C ALA A 225 -8.69 14.85 19.26
N LEU A 226 -9.81 15.52 19.55
CA LEU A 226 -9.81 16.84 20.18
C LEU A 226 -9.76 16.80 21.71
N GLY A 227 -9.88 15.60 22.32
CA GLY A 227 -9.76 15.43 23.76
C GLY A 227 -10.65 16.39 24.54
N ARG A 228 -11.89 16.65 24.10
CA ARG A 228 -12.75 17.57 24.81
C ARG A 228 -13.00 17.05 26.21
N SER A 229 -12.11 17.50 27.08
CA SER A 229 -12.30 17.56 28.51
C SER A 229 -13.53 18.43 28.81
N SER A 230 -14.70 17.83 28.79
CA SER A 230 -15.75 18.29 29.71
C SER A 230 -15.50 17.57 31.04
N LEU A 231 -14.38 17.91 31.67
CA LEU A 231 -14.16 17.70 33.10
C LEU A 231 -14.51 19.05 33.74
N GLY A 232 -15.80 19.29 33.95
CA GLY A 232 -16.27 20.14 34.98
C GLY A 232 -16.69 19.28 36.15
#